data_a9da0980dcde642decb9e05f9f696584
#
_entry.id   a9da0980dcde642decb9e05f9f696584
#
_cell.length_a   1.000
_cell.length_b   1.000
_cell.length_c   1.000
_cell.angle_alpha   90.00
_cell.angle_beta   90.00
_cell.angle_gamma   90.00
#
_symmetry.space_group_name_H-M   'P 1'
#
loop_
_entity.id
_entity.type
_entity.pdbx_description
1 polymer ?
#
loop_
_entity_poly.entity_id
_entity_poly.type
_entity_poly.pdbx_seq_one_letter_code
_entity_poly.pdbx_strand_id
1 'polypeptide(L)'
;MLYSISRRHMLAASAGAAITIPSQSIVTATQSRTLSLRFGVSTYSFWQFRKEPSPIEDCIDQAAQMGFDGVEILQVQMGDNQSNTRLQRLKRQAHSLGLALMGFSTHQGFVHPEKTKRNDNIAKTLNSIDTAYRLGIPTMRVNTGRWGTSKDFDELMANKGIEPRLPGYSDADAFGWVIEAFEQILPRAEECGVVLGLENHWGLGRTAEGVMRIVEAINSPWLRVTLDTGNFLEDSKKQMERLAPQCCLVQAKTYDGGGKWYSLDIDYPWVAALLRRHHYQGWISLEFEGKADPQTAIPASLKRLKEAFNKTSTQ
;
A
#
# COMPACT_ATOMS: atom_id res chain seq x y z
N MET A 1 -20.88 -28.54 -51.68
CA MET A 1 -20.31 -29.90 -51.67
C MET A 1 -19.69 -30.16 -50.32
N LEU A 2 -20.42 -30.99 -49.56
CA LEU A 2 -20.06 -31.43 -48.22
C LEU A 2 -19.13 -32.64 -48.35
N TYR A 3 -18.01 -32.66 -47.64
CA TYR A 3 -17.29 -33.89 -47.35
C TYR A 3 -17.23 -34.13 -45.85
N SER A 4 -18.07 -35.06 -45.43
CA SER A 4 -18.05 -35.74 -44.16
C SER A 4 -16.95 -36.79 -44.20
N ILE A 5 -16.03 -36.83 -43.22
CA ILE A 5 -15.14 -37.97 -43.00
C ILE A 5 -15.49 -38.61 -41.66
N SER A 6 -15.96 -39.83 -41.79
CA SER A 6 -16.42 -40.75 -40.75
C SER A 6 -15.26 -41.31 -39.95
N ARG A 7 -15.44 -41.35 -38.60
CA ARG A 7 -14.63 -42.19 -37.69
C ARG A 7 -15.08 -43.66 -37.86
N ARG A 8 -14.15 -44.53 -38.23
CA ARG A 8 -14.16 -45.95 -37.83
C ARG A 8 -12.87 -46.68 -38.27
N HIS A 9 -12.35 -47.50 -37.34
CA HIS A 9 -11.43 -48.63 -37.46
C HIS A 9 -9.92 -48.34 -37.58
N MET A 10 -9.24 -48.50 -36.45
CA MET A 10 -8.10 -49.43 -36.41
C MET A 10 -7.88 -49.93 -34.97
N LEU A 11 -8.36 -51.14 -34.70
CA LEU A 11 -7.86 -51.97 -33.62
C LEU A 11 -6.71 -52.80 -34.23
N ALA A 12 -5.50 -52.58 -33.73
CA ALA A 12 -4.38 -53.52 -33.94
C ALA A 12 -3.69 -53.75 -32.61
N ALA A 13 -3.68 -54.99 -32.18
CA ALA A 13 -3.04 -55.49 -31.01
C ALA A 13 -1.51 -55.38 -31.15
N SER A 14 -0.82 -54.94 -30.10
CA SER A 14 0.60 -55.18 -29.93
C SER A 14 0.94 -55.46 -28.45
N ALA A 15 1.70 -56.50 -28.30
CA ALA A 15 2.14 -57.18 -27.09
C ALA A 15 2.81 -56.27 -26.06
N GLY A 16 2.63 -56.62 -24.78
CA GLY A 16 3.21 -55.94 -23.65
C GLY A 16 4.73 -56.03 -23.61
N ALA A 17 5.36 -54.87 -23.45
CA ALA A 17 6.64 -54.74 -22.84
C ALA A 17 6.46 -53.93 -21.58
N ALA A 18 6.62 -54.53 -20.42
CA ALA A 18 6.61 -53.85 -19.14
C ALA A 18 7.87 -52.97 -19.04
N ILE A 19 7.70 -51.68 -19.27
CA ILE A 19 8.71 -50.68 -18.98
C ILE A 19 8.64 -50.39 -17.49
N THR A 20 9.58 -50.98 -16.73
CA THR A 20 9.82 -50.56 -15.34
C THR A 20 10.41 -49.15 -15.34
N ILE A 21 9.56 -48.16 -15.07
CA ILE A 21 10.01 -46.80 -14.81
C ILE A 21 10.63 -46.79 -13.42
N PRO A 22 11.93 -46.47 -13.26
CA PRO A 22 12.50 -46.30 -11.96
C PRO A 22 11.77 -45.17 -11.25
N SER A 23 11.26 -45.44 -10.04
CA SER A 23 10.75 -44.43 -9.11
C SER A 23 11.85 -43.37 -8.85
N GLN A 24 11.86 -42.33 -9.62
CA GLN A 24 12.66 -41.17 -9.25
C GLN A 24 11.93 -40.55 -8.05
N SER A 25 12.55 -40.67 -6.86
CA SER A 25 12.20 -39.92 -5.69
C SER A 25 12.22 -38.45 -6.09
N ILE A 26 11.03 -37.84 -6.19
CA ILE A 26 10.90 -36.39 -6.30
C ILE A 26 11.44 -35.86 -4.96
N VAL A 27 12.72 -35.55 -4.92
CA VAL A 27 13.29 -34.73 -3.87
C VAL A 27 12.62 -33.36 -4.04
N THR A 28 11.53 -33.16 -3.32
CA THR A 28 10.97 -31.82 -3.09
C THR A 28 12.00 -31.05 -2.30
N ALA A 29 12.99 -30.49 -3.01
CA ALA A 29 13.80 -29.43 -2.48
C ALA A 29 12.86 -28.26 -2.22
N THR A 30 12.30 -28.18 -1.02
CA THR A 30 11.74 -26.98 -0.46
C THR A 30 12.91 -26.00 -0.29
N GLN A 31 13.38 -25.42 -1.40
CA GLN A 31 14.21 -24.25 -1.32
C GLN A 31 13.37 -23.23 -0.58
N SER A 32 13.73 -22.95 0.68
CA SER A 32 13.24 -21.77 1.37
C SER A 32 13.65 -20.58 0.49
N ARG A 33 12.71 -20.09 -0.30
CA ARG A 33 12.89 -18.83 -1.03
C ARG A 33 13.23 -17.80 0.04
N THR A 34 14.49 -17.40 0.09
CA THR A 34 14.90 -16.23 0.85
C THR A 34 14.12 -15.06 0.23
N LEU A 35 13.08 -14.63 0.92
CA LEU A 35 12.20 -13.57 0.44
C LEU A 35 13.00 -12.28 0.47
N SER A 36 13.49 -11.86 -0.70
CA SER A 36 14.03 -10.53 -0.88
C SER A 36 12.86 -9.56 -0.90
N LEU A 37 12.66 -8.83 0.19
CA LEU A 37 11.71 -7.72 0.22
C LEU A 37 12.17 -6.63 -0.74
N ARG A 38 11.21 -5.97 -1.38
CA ARG A 38 11.44 -4.87 -2.32
C ARG A 38 11.21 -3.54 -1.63
N PHE A 39 12.07 -2.57 -1.93
CA PHE A 39 12.03 -1.26 -1.33
C PHE A 39 11.58 -0.22 -2.34
N GLY A 40 10.46 0.42 -2.05
CA GLY A 40 9.96 1.57 -2.77
C GLY A 40 10.15 2.86 -1.98
N VAL A 41 9.84 3.98 -2.62
CA VAL A 41 9.78 5.29 -1.99
C VAL A 41 8.49 6.00 -2.37
N SER A 42 7.82 6.60 -1.37
CA SER A 42 6.69 7.48 -1.61
C SER A 42 7.18 8.82 -2.17
N THR A 43 6.55 9.31 -3.24
CA THR A 43 6.87 10.62 -3.81
C THR A 43 6.66 11.76 -2.81
N TYR A 44 5.83 11.56 -1.78
CA TYR A 44 5.72 12.44 -0.63
C TYR A 44 7.09 12.79 -0.02
N SER A 45 8.01 11.82 0.08
CA SER A 45 9.33 11.97 0.66
C SER A 45 10.16 13.08 0.04
N PHE A 46 9.94 13.38 -1.24
CA PHE A 46 10.64 14.43 -1.97
C PHE A 46 9.95 15.79 -1.84
N TRP A 47 8.69 15.83 -1.43
CA TRP A 47 7.89 17.05 -1.36
C TRP A 47 7.54 17.48 0.07
N GLN A 48 6.97 16.57 0.88
CA GLN A 48 6.55 16.81 2.27
C GLN A 48 5.60 18.03 2.41
N PHE A 49 4.72 18.26 1.43
CA PHE A 49 3.85 19.45 1.37
C PHE A 49 4.61 20.79 1.50
N ARG A 50 5.86 20.84 1.04
CA ARG A 50 6.60 22.10 0.88
C ARG A 50 5.97 22.92 -0.26
N LYS A 51 6.39 24.19 -0.44
CA LYS A 51 5.71 25.17 -1.31
C LYS A 51 5.26 24.59 -2.67
N GLU A 52 6.18 24.07 -3.44
CA GLU A 52 5.89 23.53 -4.77
C GLU A 52 6.05 22.00 -4.76
N PRO A 53 5.09 21.25 -5.32
CA PRO A 53 5.21 19.83 -5.47
C PRO A 53 6.40 19.46 -6.37
N SER A 54 7.25 18.55 -5.94
CA SER A 54 8.24 17.94 -6.83
C SER A 54 7.51 17.17 -7.93
N PRO A 55 7.83 17.39 -9.23
CA PRO A 55 7.21 16.63 -10.31
C PRO A 55 7.36 15.12 -10.12
N ILE A 56 6.31 14.35 -10.41
CA ILE A 56 6.35 12.89 -10.28
C ILE A 56 7.46 12.29 -11.15
N GLU A 57 7.65 12.87 -12.32
CA GLU A 57 8.69 12.51 -13.27
C GLU A 57 10.09 12.59 -12.62
N ASP A 58 10.38 13.69 -11.92
CA ASP A 58 11.65 13.90 -11.23
C ASP A 58 11.79 12.94 -10.01
N CYS A 59 10.70 12.65 -9.32
CA CYS A 59 10.70 11.69 -8.21
C CYS A 59 11.06 10.27 -8.71
N ILE A 60 10.58 9.88 -9.89
CA ILE A 60 10.89 8.59 -10.51
C ILE A 60 12.40 8.52 -10.85
N ASP A 61 12.96 9.57 -11.47
CA ASP A 61 14.38 9.63 -11.81
C ASP A 61 15.27 9.56 -10.55
N GLN A 62 14.93 10.32 -9.52
CA GLN A 62 15.65 10.32 -8.24
C GLN A 62 15.56 8.96 -7.54
N ALA A 63 14.38 8.32 -7.52
CA ALA A 63 14.22 6.99 -6.94
C ALA A 63 15.14 5.96 -7.61
N ALA A 64 15.26 5.99 -8.94
CA ALA A 64 16.18 5.13 -9.69
C ALA A 64 17.63 5.40 -9.31
N GLN A 65 18.06 6.67 -9.27
CA GLN A 65 19.42 7.06 -8.90
C GLN A 65 19.78 6.66 -7.47
N MET A 66 18.82 6.70 -6.54
CA MET A 66 19.01 6.31 -5.15
C MET A 66 18.96 4.79 -4.92
N GLY A 67 18.64 3.98 -5.95
CA GLY A 67 18.67 2.52 -5.88
C GLY A 67 17.44 1.89 -5.21
N PHE A 68 16.28 2.50 -5.36
CA PHE A 68 14.99 1.89 -5.04
C PHE A 68 14.55 0.88 -6.10
N ASP A 69 13.65 -0.02 -5.72
CA ASP A 69 13.05 -1.01 -6.62
C ASP A 69 11.69 -0.52 -7.18
N GLY A 70 11.12 0.53 -6.62
CA GLY A 70 9.83 1.05 -7.04
C GLY A 70 9.45 2.41 -6.43
N VAL A 71 8.33 2.94 -6.90
CA VAL A 71 7.78 4.24 -6.49
C VAL A 71 6.32 4.09 -6.11
N GLU A 72 5.95 4.69 -4.97
CA GLU A 72 4.57 4.94 -4.55
C GLU A 72 4.22 6.39 -4.90
N ILE A 73 3.20 6.58 -5.74
CA ILE A 73 2.80 7.91 -6.20
C ILE A 73 1.76 8.49 -5.25
N LEU A 74 2.03 9.67 -4.67
CA LEU A 74 1.04 10.44 -3.95
C LEU A 74 0.16 11.22 -4.93
N GLN A 75 -1.13 10.86 -5.01
CA GLN A 75 -2.06 11.39 -6.02
C GLN A 75 -2.15 12.92 -6.03
N VAL A 76 -2.24 13.56 -4.86
CA VAL A 76 -2.38 15.03 -4.79
C VAL A 76 -1.19 15.75 -5.40
N GLN A 77 -0.01 15.14 -5.40
CA GLN A 77 1.21 15.67 -6.00
C GLN A 77 1.17 15.66 -7.54
N MET A 78 0.31 14.84 -8.13
CA MET A 78 0.15 14.80 -9.60
C MET A 78 -0.53 16.05 -10.17
N GLY A 79 -1.25 16.81 -9.35
CA GLY A 79 -2.09 17.91 -9.78
C GLY A 79 -3.24 17.46 -10.70
N ASP A 80 -3.78 18.41 -11.48
CA ASP A 80 -4.96 18.16 -12.33
C ASP A 80 -4.65 17.36 -13.59
N ASN A 81 -3.39 17.34 -14.04
CA ASN A 81 -3.03 16.64 -15.27
C ASN A 81 -2.85 15.13 -15.04
N GLN A 82 -3.97 14.42 -15.02
CA GLN A 82 -4.01 12.95 -14.98
C GLN A 82 -4.48 12.36 -16.33
N SER A 83 -4.12 13.03 -17.44
CA SER A 83 -4.42 12.55 -18.78
C SER A 83 -3.77 11.19 -19.04
N ASN A 84 -4.46 10.35 -19.83
CA ASN A 84 -3.92 9.02 -20.17
C ASN A 84 -2.52 9.10 -20.79
N THR A 85 -2.26 10.10 -21.62
CA THR A 85 -0.94 10.32 -22.23
C THR A 85 0.16 10.52 -21.18
N ARG A 86 -0.10 11.32 -20.14
CA ARG A 86 0.87 11.50 -19.03
C ARG A 86 1.06 10.23 -18.24
N LEU A 87 -0.05 9.53 -17.87
CA LEU A 87 0.03 8.29 -17.13
C LEU A 87 0.88 7.23 -17.86
N GLN A 88 0.69 7.09 -19.18
CA GLN A 88 1.50 6.15 -19.97
C GLN A 88 2.97 6.58 -20.10
N ARG A 89 3.27 7.88 -20.08
CA ARG A 89 4.66 8.38 -20.02
C ARG A 89 5.32 8.04 -18.70
N LEU A 90 4.66 8.27 -17.56
CA LEU A 90 5.18 7.90 -16.23
C LEU A 90 5.45 6.39 -16.14
N LYS A 91 4.52 5.58 -16.62
CA LYS A 91 4.66 4.12 -16.67
C LYS A 91 5.86 3.68 -17.50
N ARG A 92 6.04 4.27 -18.71
CA ARG A 92 7.17 4.01 -19.57
C ARG A 92 8.49 4.45 -18.92
N GLN A 93 8.54 5.64 -18.30
CA GLN A 93 9.71 6.16 -17.62
C GLN A 93 10.16 5.21 -16.51
N ALA A 94 9.25 4.85 -15.59
CA ALA A 94 9.55 3.91 -14.52
C ALA A 94 10.09 2.58 -15.06
N HIS A 95 9.41 1.99 -16.08
CA HIS A 95 9.84 0.74 -16.71
C HIS A 95 11.23 0.85 -17.32
N SER A 96 11.54 1.96 -18.03
CA SER A 96 12.86 2.16 -18.66
C SER A 96 14.00 2.30 -17.65
N LEU A 97 13.69 2.69 -16.43
CA LEU A 97 14.62 2.81 -15.31
C LEU A 97 14.66 1.56 -14.40
N GLY A 98 13.91 0.52 -14.75
CA GLY A 98 13.83 -0.71 -13.97
C GLY A 98 13.01 -0.60 -12.69
N LEU A 99 12.18 0.44 -12.55
CA LEU A 99 11.33 0.66 -11.39
C LEU A 99 9.91 0.13 -11.60
N ALA A 100 9.31 -0.39 -10.52
CA ALA A 100 7.88 -0.65 -10.46
C ALA A 100 7.13 0.59 -9.96
N LEU A 101 6.01 0.96 -10.60
CA LEU A 101 4.99 1.79 -9.95
C LEU A 101 4.18 0.86 -9.04
N MET A 102 4.43 0.90 -7.73
CA MET A 102 3.99 -0.16 -6.82
C MET A 102 2.88 0.22 -5.86
N GLY A 103 2.64 1.51 -5.67
CA GLY A 103 1.63 2.05 -4.78
C GLY A 103 1.06 3.37 -5.29
N PHE A 104 -0.19 3.64 -4.94
CA PHE A 104 -0.88 4.88 -5.25
C PHE A 104 -1.54 5.42 -3.98
N SER A 105 -1.03 6.51 -3.43
CA SER A 105 -1.52 7.04 -2.16
C SER A 105 -2.54 8.14 -2.36
N THR A 106 -3.70 7.96 -1.74
CA THR A 106 -4.86 8.86 -1.85
C THR A 106 -5.38 9.27 -0.49
N HIS A 107 -6.17 10.34 -0.45
CA HIS A 107 -6.81 10.82 0.77
C HIS A 107 -8.31 10.88 0.59
N GLN A 108 -9.05 10.19 1.47
CA GLN A 108 -10.52 10.18 1.49
C GLN A 108 -11.06 10.98 2.66
N GLY A 109 -12.31 11.44 2.52
CA GLY A 109 -13.06 12.14 3.56
C GLY A 109 -14.46 11.55 3.69
N PHE A 110 -14.57 10.28 4.10
CA PHE A 110 -15.87 9.60 4.23
C PHE A 110 -16.57 9.94 5.56
N VAL A 111 -15.84 10.44 6.57
CA VAL A 111 -16.40 10.87 7.85
C VAL A 111 -17.05 12.23 7.69
N HIS A 112 -18.29 12.22 7.18
CA HIS A 112 -19.07 13.43 7.00
C HIS A 112 -20.58 13.14 7.08
N PRO A 113 -21.40 13.94 7.83
CA PRO A 113 -22.84 13.70 7.96
C PRO A 113 -23.61 13.88 6.65
N GLU A 114 -23.18 14.81 5.80
CA GLU A 114 -23.82 15.07 4.51
C GLU A 114 -23.51 13.96 3.49
N LYS A 115 -24.56 13.25 3.06
CA LYS A 115 -24.44 12.15 2.09
C LYS A 115 -23.85 12.61 0.76
N THR A 116 -24.15 13.82 0.31
CA THR A 116 -23.59 14.39 -0.93
C THR A 116 -22.06 14.46 -0.88
N LYS A 117 -21.48 14.94 0.23
CA LYS A 117 -20.01 15.00 0.41
C LYS A 117 -19.37 13.60 0.45
N ARG A 118 -20.05 12.63 1.06
CA ARG A 118 -19.58 11.22 1.02
C ARG A 118 -19.60 10.68 -0.40
N ASN A 119 -20.69 10.91 -1.15
CA ASN A 119 -20.82 10.48 -2.54
C ASN A 119 -19.76 11.12 -3.44
N ASP A 120 -19.42 12.39 -3.24
CA ASP A 120 -18.32 13.06 -3.98
C ASP A 120 -16.96 12.40 -3.68
N ASN A 121 -16.73 12.01 -2.42
CA ASN A 121 -15.51 11.28 -2.06
C ASN A 121 -15.50 9.85 -2.64
N ILE A 122 -16.63 9.16 -2.69
CA ILE A 122 -16.76 7.86 -3.35
C ILE A 122 -16.43 8.01 -4.85
N ALA A 123 -17.03 8.98 -5.54
CA ALA A 123 -16.76 9.22 -6.97
C ALA A 123 -15.27 9.54 -7.24
N LYS A 124 -14.66 10.38 -6.40
CA LYS A 124 -13.22 10.68 -6.48
C LYS A 124 -12.37 9.42 -6.27
N THR A 125 -12.75 8.56 -5.34
CA THR A 125 -12.02 7.32 -5.05
C THR A 125 -12.14 6.32 -6.20
N LEU A 126 -13.31 6.19 -6.83
CA LEU A 126 -13.49 5.38 -8.04
C LEU A 126 -12.58 5.87 -9.18
N ASN A 127 -12.50 7.18 -9.41
CA ASN A 127 -11.59 7.76 -10.39
C ASN A 127 -10.11 7.49 -10.03
N SER A 128 -9.78 7.44 -8.74
CA SER A 128 -8.42 7.12 -8.28
C SER A 128 -8.07 5.65 -8.55
N ILE A 129 -9.02 4.73 -8.38
CA ILE A 129 -8.87 3.32 -8.74
C ILE A 129 -8.62 3.18 -10.25
N ASP A 130 -9.38 3.89 -11.08
CA ASP A 130 -9.18 3.91 -12.53
C ASP A 130 -7.79 4.46 -12.91
N THR A 131 -7.31 5.45 -12.18
CA THR A 131 -5.97 6.01 -12.39
C THR A 131 -4.88 5.00 -12.01
N ALA A 132 -5.01 4.34 -10.85
CA ALA A 132 -4.09 3.26 -10.44
C ALA A 132 -4.08 2.12 -11.47
N TYR A 133 -5.25 1.69 -11.94
CA TYR A 133 -5.37 0.69 -13.00
C TYR A 133 -4.64 1.10 -14.29
N ARG A 134 -4.85 2.32 -14.78
CA ARG A 134 -4.17 2.84 -15.98
C ARG A 134 -2.65 2.93 -15.82
N LEU A 135 -2.17 3.23 -14.60
CA LEU A 135 -0.75 3.21 -14.25
C LEU A 135 -0.20 1.79 -14.09
N GLY A 136 -1.07 0.77 -13.97
CA GLY A 136 -0.68 -0.61 -13.68
C GLY A 136 -0.22 -0.81 -12.23
N ILE A 137 -0.72 0.03 -11.32
CA ILE A 137 -0.41 -0.02 -9.89
C ILE A 137 -1.36 -0.99 -9.19
N PRO A 138 -0.87 -2.03 -8.50
CA PRO A 138 -1.71 -3.08 -7.92
C PRO A 138 -2.25 -2.74 -6.53
N THR A 139 -1.73 -1.70 -5.86
CA THR A 139 -2.14 -1.33 -4.50
C THR A 139 -2.44 0.16 -4.39
N MET A 140 -3.51 0.50 -3.70
CA MET A 140 -3.88 1.89 -3.45
C MET A 140 -4.12 2.12 -1.95
N ARG A 141 -3.33 3.01 -1.34
CA ARG A 141 -3.55 3.44 0.02
C ARG A 141 -4.78 4.33 0.10
N VAL A 142 -5.65 4.05 1.05
CA VAL A 142 -6.89 4.77 1.32
C VAL A 142 -7.01 5.12 2.81
N ASN A 143 -7.78 6.17 3.14
CA ASN A 143 -8.05 6.63 4.50
C ASN A 143 -9.54 6.58 4.82
N THR A 144 -9.87 6.72 6.12
CA THR A 144 -11.25 6.89 6.56
C THR A 144 -11.75 8.32 6.35
N GLY A 145 -10.86 9.28 6.38
CA GLY A 145 -11.19 10.65 6.73
C GLY A 145 -11.30 10.84 8.24
N ARG A 146 -11.59 12.07 8.65
CA ARG A 146 -11.67 12.50 10.05
C ARG A 146 -12.82 13.47 10.26
N TRP A 147 -13.16 13.76 11.53
CA TRP A 147 -14.25 14.69 11.86
C TRP A 147 -14.04 16.11 11.32
N GLY A 148 -12.77 16.54 11.16
CA GLY A 148 -12.43 17.86 10.63
C GLY A 148 -12.78 18.99 11.58
N THR A 149 -12.80 18.72 12.88
CA THR A 149 -13.14 19.68 13.94
C THR A 149 -11.93 20.35 14.56
N SER A 150 -10.71 19.88 14.29
CA SER A 150 -9.48 20.58 14.62
C SER A 150 -9.32 21.81 13.74
N LYS A 151 -8.88 22.93 14.31
CA LYS A 151 -8.67 24.20 13.63
C LYS A 151 -7.66 24.07 12.47
N ASP A 152 -6.59 23.37 12.73
CA ASP A 152 -5.50 23.14 11.79
C ASP A 152 -4.79 21.80 12.11
N PHE A 153 -3.78 21.48 11.32
CA PHE A 153 -3.05 20.22 11.49
C PHE A 153 -2.12 20.24 12.71
N ASP A 154 -1.63 21.41 13.12
CA ASP A 154 -0.77 21.53 14.29
C ASP A 154 -1.57 21.24 15.58
N GLU A 155 -2.82 21.71 15.67
CA GLU A 155 -3.73 21.35 16.76
C GLU A 155 -4.06 19.85 16.77
N LEU A 156 -4.33 19.27 15.59
CA LEU A 156 -4.58 17.83 15.45
C LEU A 156 -3.39 17.02 16.00
N MET A 157 -2.17 17.40 15.65
CA MET A 157 -0.96 16.71 16.11
C MET A 157 -0.69 16.94 17.60
N ALA A 158 -0.92 18.15 18.12
CA ALA A 158 -0.83 18.42 19.55
C ALA A 158 -1.78 17.54 20.36
N ASN A 159 -2.95 17.19 19.79
CA ASN A 159 -3.93 16.28 20.37
C ASN A 159 -3.74 14.82 19.94
N LYS A 160 -2.56 14.43 19.44
CA LYS A 160 -2.21 13.06 19.01
C LYS A 160 -3.20 12.48 18.00
N GLY A 161 -3.70 13.30 17.08
CA GLY A 161 -4.67 12.91 16.07
C GLY A 161 -6.10 12.70 16.57
N ILE A 162 -6.41 13.11 17.80
CA ILE A 162 -7.75 13.02 18.39
C ILE A 162 -8.53 14.30 18.05
N GLU A 163 -9.72 14.14 17.50
CA GLU A 163 -10.65 15.23 17.20
C GLU A 163 -11.96 15.05 17.96
N PRO A 164 -12.58 16.14 18.46
CA PRO A 164 -13.97 16.12 18.92
C PRO A 164 -14.90 15.64 17.81
N ARG A 165 -15.93 14.90 18.19
CA ARG A 165 -16.99 14.53 17.24
C ARG A 165 -17.82 15.76 16.86
N LEU A 166 -18.39 15.74 15.67
CA LEU A 166 -19.41 16.72 15.31
C LEU A 166 -20.64 16.57 16.22
N PRO A 167 -21.24 17.68 16.71
CA PRO A 167 -22.43 17.64 17.54
C PRO A 167 -23.59 16.84 16.91
N GLY A 168 -24.17 15.94 17.68
CA GLY A 168 -25.31 15.11 17.25
C GLY A 168 -24.89 13.79 16.55
N TYR A 169 -23.59 13.51 16.41
CA TYR A 169 -23.08 12.28 15.77
C TYR A 169 -22.17 11.50 16.71
N SER A 170 -22.08 10.20 16.45
CA SER A 170 -21.26 9.24 17.18
C SER A 170 -20.19 8.61 16.29
N ASP A 171 -19.18 7.96 16.89
CA ASP A 171 -18.23 7.15 16.13
C ASP A 171 -18.92 5.98 15.41
N ALA A 172 -20.03 5.45 15.94
CA ALA A 172 -20.80 4.41 15.27
C ALA A 172 -21.37 4.91 13.94
N ASP A 173 -21.88 6.15 13.90
CA ASP A 173 -22.33 6.76 12.64
C ASP A 173 -21.17 6.90 11.65
N ALA A 174 -20.03 7.41 12.10
CA ALA A 174 -18.85 7.60 11.25
C ALA A 174 -18.32 6.27 10.70
N PHE A 175 -18.24 5.21 11.51
CA PHE A 175 -17.89 3.88 11.04
C PHE A 175 -18.89 3.35 10.02
N GLY A 176 -20.20 3.54 10.23
CA GLY A 176 -21.23 3.16 9.28
C GLY A 176 -21.03 3.85 7.92
N TRP A 177 -20.76 5.15 7.91
CA TRP A 177 -20.50 5.89 6.66
C TRP A 177 -19.27 5.40 5.91
N VAL A 178 -18.19 5.08 6.62
CA VAL A 178 -16.96 4.58 6.01
C VAL A 178 -17.17 3.18 5.43
N ILE A 179 -17.85 2.29 6.16
CA ILE A 179 -18.16 0.95 5.69
C ILE A 179 -19.05 1.02 4.43
N GLU A 180 -20.15 1.80 4.47
CA GLU A 180 -21.04 2.03 3.31
C GLU A 180 -20.25 2.55 2.09
N ALA A 181 -19.28 3.43 2.30
CA ALA A 181 -18.47 3.97 1.22
C ALA A 181 -17.57 2.88 0.60
N PHE A 182 -16.89 2.07 1.41
CA PHE A 182 -16.05 0.99 0.90
C PHE A 182 -16.85 -0.10 0.19
N GLU A 183 -18.05 -0.45 0.68
CA GLU A 183 -18.94 -1.40 0.00
C GLU A 183 -19.27 -0.95 -1.42
N GLN A 184 -19.43 0.35 -1.67
CA GLN A 184 -19.70 0.91 -2.99
C GLN A 184 -18.45 0.96 -3.89
N ILE A 185 -17.26 1.05 -3.32
CA ILE A 185 -15.99 1.24 -4.04
C ILE A 185 -15.35 -0.10 -4.41
N LEU A 186 -15.46 -1.10 -3.54
CA LEU A 186 -14.76 -2.38 -3.68
C LEU A 186 -15.06 -3.15 -4.96
N PRO A 187 -16.30 -3.18 -5.50
CA PRO A 187 -16.53 -3.86 -6.77
C PRO A 187 -15.66 -3.32 -7.91
N ARG A 188 -15.40 -2.00 -7.92
CA ARG A 188 -14.51 -1.40 -8.93
C ARG A 188 -13.05 -1.73 -8.67
N ALA A 189 -12.63 -1.77 -7.41
CA ALA A 189 -11.28 -2.16 -7.04
C ALA A 189 -10.98 -3.61 -7.49
N GLU A 190 -11.93 -4.53 -7.26
CA GLU A 190 -11.87 -5.93 -7.72
C GLU A 190 -11.79 -6.02 -9.25
N GLU A 191 -12.66 -5.31 -9.96
CA GLU A 191 -12.67 -5.29 -11.43
C GLU A 191 -11.34 -4.79 -12.02
N CYS A 192 -10.72 -3.80 -11.37
CA CYS A 192 -9.43 -3.23 -11.76
C CYS A 192 -8.22 -4.03 -11.26
N GLY A 193 -8.40 -5.01 -10.37
CA GLY A 193 -7.31 -5.74 -9.75
C GLY A 193 -6.45 -4.87 -8.82
N VAL A 194 -7.05 -3.87 -8.16
CA VAL A 194 -6.38 -2.93 -7.25
C VAL A 194 -6.77 -3.24 -5.81
N VAL A 195 -5.82 -3.68 -5.00
CA VAL A 195 -6.03 -3.90 -3.56
C VAL A 195 -6.02 -2.56 -2.84
N LEU A 196 -7.11 -2.25 -2.15
CA LEU A 196 -7.19 -1.07 -1.28
C LEU A 196 -6.53 -1.37 0.07
N GLY A 197 -5.51 -0.60 0.44
CA GLY A 197 -4.87 -0.68 1.75
C GLY A 197 -5.39 0.43 2.66
N LEU A 198 -6.24 0.10 3.62
CA LEU A 198 -6.69 1.06 4.63
C LEU A 198 -5.54 1.36 5.59
N GLU A 199 -5.13 2.61 5.60
CA GLU A 199 -3.99 3.06 6.40
C GLU A 199 -4.41 3.34 7.85
N ASN A 200 -3.53 2.99 8.80
CA ASN A 200 -3.58 3.54 10.15
C ASN A 200 -3.16 5.02 10.10
N HIS A 201 -4.16 5.87 9.96
CA HIS A 201 -4.03 7.32 9.80
C HIS A 201 -5.04 8.06 10.68
N TRP A 202 -4.91 9.37 10.79
CA TRP A 202 -5.80 10.22 11.59
C TRP A 202 -7.28 9.99 11.30
N GLY A 203 -8.12 10.21 12.29
CA GLY A 203 -9.55 9.90 12.25
C GLY A 203 -9.83 8.49 12.80
N LEU A 204 -10.77 7.76 12.20
CA LEU A 204 -11.17 6.44 12.69
C LEU A 204 -10.06 5.38 12.58
N GLY A 205 -9.12 5.58 11.64
CA GLY A 205 -7.94 4.73 11.45
C GLY A 205 -6.80 5.00 12.44
N ARG A 206 -6.94 5.95 13.38
CA ARG A 206 -5.88 6.31 14.33
C ARG A 206 -5.42 5.15 15.22
N THR A 207 -6.26 4.15 15.40
CA THR A 207 -5.94 2.94 16.18
C THR A 207 -6.09 1.69 15.32
N ALA A 208 -5.34 0.65 15.68
CA ALA A 208 -5.48 -0.66 15.03
C ALA A 208 -6.89 -1.24 15.19
N GLU A 209 -7.56 -0.98 16.32
CA GLU A 209 -8.95 -1.37 16.54
C GLU A 209 -9.88 -0.71 15.52
N GLY A 210 -9.71 0.60 15.27
CA GLY A 210 -10.52 1.33 14.31
C GLY A 210 -10.32 0.82 12.88
N VAL A 211 -9.07 0.58 12.46
CA VAL A 211 -8.76 0.00 11.15
C VAL A 211 -9.39 -1.40 11.01
N MET A 212 -9.16 -2.27 11.99
CA MET A 212 -9.63 -3.66 11.94
C MET A 212 -11.15 -3.75 12.00
N ARG A 213 -11.83 -2.85 12.74
CA ARG A 213 -13.29 -2.78 12.76
C ARG A 213 -13.88 -2.62 11.35
N ILE A 214 -13.25 -1.82 10.49
CA ILE A 214 -13.69 -1.62 9.11
C ILE A 214 -13.33 -2.83 8.25
N VAL A 215 -12.07 -3.28 8.32
CA VAL A 215 -11.56 -4.41 7.51
C VAL A 215 -12.32 -5.71 7.82
N GLU A 216 -12.59 -5.99 9.09
CA GLU A 216 -13.32 -7.19 9.54
C GLU A 216 -14.82 -7.10 9.19
N ALA A 217 -15.44 -5.93 9.28
CA ALA A 217 -16.85 -5.75 8.91
C ALA A 217 -17.08 -5.99 7.41
N ILE A 218 -16.16 -5.52 6.55
CA ILE A 218 -16.23 -5.68 5.10
C ILE A 218 -15.80 -7.08 4.66
N ASN A 219 -14.79 -7.65 5.30
CA ASN A 219 -14.28 -9.01 5.06
C ASN A 219 -14.05 -9.32 3.56
N SER A 220 -13.37 -8.42 2.84
CA SER A 220 -13.04 -8.57 1.42
C SER A 220 -11.53 -8.76 1.20
N PRO A 221 -11.10 -9.62 0.26
CA PRO A 221 -9.70 -9.71 -0.11
C PRO A 221 -9.17 -8.43 -0.77
N TRP A 222 -10.06 -7.57 -1.25
CA TRP A 222 -9.74 -6.30 -1.91
C TRP A 222 -9.63 -5.11 -0.94
N LEU A 223 -9.96 -5.30 0.35
CA LEU A 223 -9.68 -4.33 1.41
C LEU A 223 -8.73 -4.94 2.44
N ARG A 224 -7.52 -4.46 2.44
CA ARG A 224 -6.43 -4.89 3.32
C ARG A 224 -5.91 -3.69 4.11
N VAL A 225 -4.72 -3.80 4.69
CA VAL A 225 -4.10 -2.76 5.50
C VAL A 225 -2.85 -2.21 4.84
N THR A 226 -2.75 -0.88 4.75
CA THR A 226 -1.46 -0.20 4.63
C THR A 226 -0.97 0.09 6.04
N LEU A 227 0.12 -0.56 6.43
CA LEU A 227 0.73 -0.39 7.74
C LEU A 227 1.74 0.77 7.70
N ASP A 228 1.36 1.92 8.22
CA ASP A 228 2.28 3.03 8.46
C ASP A 228 2.96 2.86 9.83
N THR A 229 4.28 2.85 9.85
CA THR A 229 5.07 2.59 11.05
C THR A 229 5.19 3.79 11.98
N GLY A 230 4.86 4.99 11.52
CA GLY A 230 5.01 6.24 12.25
C GLY A 230 3.71 6.86 12.75
N ASN A 231 2.54 6.42 12.27
CA ASN A 231 1.27 7.04 12.63
C ASN A 231 0.70 6.58 13.99
N PHE A 232 1.26 5.53 14.59
CA PHE A 232 0.89 5.15 15.95
C PHE A 232 1.73 5.91 16.99
N LEU A 233 1.16 6.90 17.63
CA LEU A 233 1.81 7.72 18.66
C LEU A 233 1.77 7.09 20.06
N GLU A 234 1.02 6.01 20.25
CA GLU A 234 0.85 5.29 21.52
C GLU A 234 0.84 3.79 21.23
N ASP A 235 1.49 2.98 22.08
CA ASP A 235 1.52 1.51 22.01
C ASP A 235 1.83 0.95 20.62
N SER A 236 2.70 1.61 19.86
CA SER A 236 2.93 1.36 18.43
C SER A 236 3.20 -0.11 18.09
N LYS A 237 4.04 -0.80 18.90
CA LYS A 237 4.35 -2.21 18.65
C LYS A 237 3.11 -3.10 18.76
N LYS A 238 2.31 -2.95 19.81
CA LYS A 238 1.06 -3.72 20.00
C LYS A 238 0.05 -3.46 18.87
N GLN A 239 -0.04 -2.21 18.43
CA GLN A 239 -0.94 -1.83 17.35
C GLN A 239 -0.48 -2.39 16.00
N MET A 240 0.83 -2.33 15.70
CA MET A 240 1.39 -2.94 14.49
C MET A 240 1.21 -4.47 14.49
N GLU A 241 1.36 -5.15 15.64
CA GLU A 241 1.08 -6.59 15.75
C GLU A 241 -0.35 -6.95 15.36
N ARG A 242 -1.32 -6.13 15.73
CA ARG A 242 -2.74 -6.33 15.38
C ARG A 242 -2.99 -6.19 13.88
N LEU A 243 -2.27 -5.28 13.18
CA LEU A 243 -2.46 -5.00 11.75
C LEU A 243 -1.67 -5.92 10.84
N ALA A 244 -0.51 -6.39 11.27
CA ALA A 244 0.44 -7.13 10.44
C ALA A 244 -0.16 -8.31 9.65
N PRO A 245 -1.10 -9.12 10.19
CA PRO A 245 -1.73 -10.23 9.44
C PRO A 245 -2.51 -9.78 8.19
N GLN A 246 -2.95 -8.54 8.17
CA GLN A 246 -3.77 -7.99 7.08
C GLN A 246 -2.99 -7.04 6.15
N CYS A 247 -1.68 -6.89 6.38
CA CYS A 247 -0.86 -5.91 5.68
C CYS A 247 -0.66 -6.27 4.20
N CYS A 248 -0.94 -5.31 3.29
CA CYS A 248 -0.64 -5.41 1.87
C CYS A 248 0.45 -4.44 1.40
N LEU A 249 0.68 -3.37 2.15
CA LEU A 249 1.71 -2.37 1.93
C LEU A 249 2.25 -1.88 3.28
N VAL A 250 3.55 -1.65 3.37
CA VAL A 250 4.18 -1.00 4.55
C VAL A 250 4.69 0.37 4.13
N GLN A 251 4.27 1.41 4.85
CA GLN A 251 4.88 2.74 4.78
C GLN A 251 5.87 2.88 5.94
N ALA A 252 7.15 2.94 5.59
CA ALA A 252 8.25 2.97 6.55
C ALA A 252 8.71 4.42 6.77
N LYS A 253 8.27 5.03 7.88
CA LYS A 253 8.59 6.41 8.22
C LYS A 253 10.04 6.56 8.69
N THR A 254 10.69 7.65 8.30
CA THR A 254 12.00 8.06 8.82
C THR A 254 12.05 9.57 9.05
N TYR A 255 12.87 9.99 10.03
CA TYR A 255 12.82 11.36 10.57
C TYR A 255 14.21 12.01 10.70
N ASP A 256 15.10 11.80 9.72
CA ASP A 256 16.44 12.40 9.76
C ASP A 256 16.38 13.93 9.86
N GLY A 257 17.10 14.49 10.82
CA GLY A 257 17.02 15.93 11.15
C GLY A 257 15.83 16.31 12.03
N GLY A 258 15.11 15.33 12.58
CA GLY A 258 13.88 15.50 13.37
C GLY A 258 12.62 15.62 12.53
N GLY A 259 11.48 15.31 13.11
CA GLY A 259 10.16 15.45 12.47
C GLY A 259 9.64 16.89 12.51
N LYS A 260 8.59 17.18 11.76
CA LYS A 260 7.89 18.47 11.80
C LYS A 260 7.05 18.60 13.07
N TRP A 261 6.25 17.61 13.40
CA TRP A 261 5.36 17.58 14.58
C TRP A 261 5.87 16.63 15.65
N TYR A 262 6.42 15.51 15.24
CA TYR A 262 7.01 14.49 16.12
C TYR A 262 8.15 13.77 15.39
N SER A 263 8.94 13.04 16.17
CA SER A 263 9.96 12.14 15.66
C SER A 263 9.90 10.87 16.48
N LEU A 264 9.78 9.72 15.83
CA LEU A 264 9.72 8.43 16.50
C LEU A 264 10.99 7.63 16.21
N ASP A 265 11.52 6.98 17.24
CA ASP A 265 12.55 5.96 17.08
C ASP A 265 11.89 4.62 16.76
N ILE A 266 11.81 4.32 15.46
CA ILE A 266 11.15 3.12 14.95
C ILE A 266 12.16 1.98 14.91
N ASP A 267 11.87 0.93 15.70
CA ASP A 267 12.67 -0.30 15.79
C ASP A 267 12.46 -1.16 14.53
N TYR A 268 13.13 -0.80 13.42
CA TYR A 268 12.99 -1.54 12.15
C TYR A 268 13.46 -3.00 12.22
N PRO A 269 14.48 -3.40 12.99
CA PRO A 269 14.75 -4.83 13.23
C PRO A 269 13.54 -5.57 13.79
N TRP A 270 12.83 -4.99 14.74
CA TRP A 270 11.61 -5.57 15.29
C TRP A 270 10.46 -5.59 14.26
N VAL A 271 10.25 -4.51 13.51
CA VAL A 271 9.25 -4.45 12.41
C VAL A 271 9.54 -5.54 11.39
N ALA A 272 10.79 -5.72 10.99
CA ALA A 272 11.20 -6.76 10.07
C ALA A 272 10.91 -8.18 10.61
N ALA A 273 11.16 -8.43 11.90
CA ALA A 273 10.83 -9.69 12.55
C ALA A 273 9.31 -9.92 12.61
N LEU A 274 8.53 -8.87 12.90
CA LEU A 274 7.06 -8.91 12.89
C LEU A 274 6.54 -9.33 11.52
N LEU A 275 6.96 -8.66 10.47
CA LEU A 275 6.49 -8.92 9.10
C LEU A 275 6.90 -10.31 8.60
N ARG A 276 8.09 -10.81 8.96
CA ARG A 276 8.50 -12.19 8.67
C ARG A 276 7.60 -13.22 9.36
N ARG A 277 7.23 -13.02 10.63
CA ARG A 277 6.31 -13.92 11.35
C ARG A 277 4.96 -14.06 10.64
N HIS A 278 4.53 -13.01 9.95
CA HIS A 278 3.28 -12.99 9.18
C HIS A 278 3.47 -13.26 7.68
N HIS A 279 4.66 -13.77 7.27
CA HIS A 279 4.98 -14.12 5.88
C HIS A 279 4.72 -12.99 4.89
N TYR A 280 4.93 -11.75 5.31
CA TYR A 280 4.76 -10.59 4.46
C TYR A 280 5.76 -10.60 3.30
N GLN A 281 5.26 -10.43 2.07
CA GLN A 281 6.03 -10.46 0.82
C GLN A 281 5.81 -9.21 -0.04
N GLY A 282 5.15 -8.21 0.53
CA GLY A 282 4.84 -6.96 -0.16
C GLY A 282 6.01 -6.00 -0.24
N TRP A 283 5.69 -4.74 -0.44
CA TRP A 283 6.63 -3.65 -0.56
C TRP A 283 6.87 -2.94 0.77
N ILE A 284 8.10 -2.50 0.99
CA ILE A 284 8.46 -1.55 2.04
C ILE A 284 8.64 -0.20 1.35
N SER A 285 7.65 0.69 1.48
CA SER A 285 7.67 2.03 0.92
C SER A 285 8.26 3.00 1.93
N LEU A 286 9.45 3.55 1.65
CA LEU A 286 10.02 4.60 2.47
C LEU A 286 9.14 5.86 2.40
N GLU A 287 8.77 6.39 3.55
CA GLU A 287 8.13 7.69 3.68
C GLU A 287 8.97 8.58 4.62
N PHE A 288 9.79 9.45 4.02
CA PHE A 288 10.67 10.35 4.75
C PHE A 288 9.91 11.61 5.18
N GLU A 289 9.85 11.87 6.48
CA GLU A 289 9.22 13.06 7.10
C GLU A 289 10.20 13.93 7.89
N GLY A 290 11.49 13.71 7.73
CA GLY A 290 12.52 14.46 8.44
C GLY A 290 12.75 15.86 7.88
N LYS A 291 13.45 16.70 8.69
CA LYS A 291 13.83 18.05 8.30
C LYS A 291 15.15 18.12 7.54
N ALA A 292 15.95 17.03 7.53
CA ALA A 292 17.18 16.96 6.76
C ALA A 292 16.92 17.09 5.25
N ASP A 293 17.99 17.35 4.50
CA ASP A 293 17.90 17.41 3.04
C ASP A 293 17.50 16.03 2.47
N PRO A 294 16.38 15.93 1.71
CA PRO A 294 15.94 14.70 1.11
C PRO A 294 16.99 13.98 0.24
N GLN A 295 17.87 14.75 -0.42
CA GLN A 295 18.92 14.20 -1.29
C GLN A 295 19.92 13.33 -0.53
N THR A 296 20.14 13.60 0.75
CA THR A 296 21.05 12.84 1.62
C THR A 296 20.31 11.91 2.55
N ALA A 297 19.16 12.33 3.06
CA ALA A 297 18.39 11.60 4.07
C ALA A 297 17.66 10.38 3.50
N ILE A 298 17.10 10.47 2.29
CA ILE A 298 16.39 9.36 1.65
C ILE A 298 17.33 8.18 1.37
N PRO A 299 18.50 8.34 0.74
CA PRO A 299 19.46 7.23 0.56
C PRO A 299 19.95 6.64 1.88
N ALA A 300 20.23 7.48 2.90
CA ALA A 300 20.62 7.00 4.22
C ALA A 300 19.52 6.18 4.90
N SER A 301 18.27 6.63 4.77
CA SER A 301 17.08 5.89 5.24
C SER A 301 16.92 4.54 4.53
N LEU A 302 17.06 4.50 3.21
CA LEU A 302 17.01 3.26 2.44
C LEU A 302 18.07 2.25 2.91
N LYS A 303 19.30 2.72 3.14
CA LYS A 303 20.38 1.88 3.67
C LYS A 303 19.99 1.25 5.01
N ARG A 304 19.49 2.05 5.96
CA ARG A 304 19.04 1.57 7.29
C ARG A 304 17.92 0.54 7.17
N LEU A 305 16.94 0.78 6.31
CA LEU A 305 15.86 -0.18 6.05
C LEU A 305 16.40 -1.48 5.47
N LYS A 306 17.23 -1.43 4.43
CA LYS A 306 17.86 -2.62 3.84
C LYS A 306 18.66 -3.41 4.88
N GLU A 307 19.42 -2.75 5.75
CA GLU A 307 20.18 -3.40 6.83
C GLU A 307 19.26 -4.10 7.84
N ALA A 308 18.16 -3.44 8.26
CA ALA A 308 17.21 -4.02 9.21
C ALA A 308 16.45 -5.22 8.65
N PHE A 309 16.01 -5.13 7.41
CA PHE A 309 15.21 -6.16 6.78
C PHE A 309 16.03 -7.33 6.19
N ASN A 310 17.31 -7.12 5.87
CA ASN A 310 18.19 -8.18 5.36
C ASN A 310 18.91 -8.97 6.47
N LYS A 311 18.92 -8.49 7.71
CA LYS A 311 19.46 -9.26 8.83
C LYS A 311 18.59 -10.51 9.03
N THR A 312 19.07 -11.66 8.57
CA THR A 312 18.54 -12.95 9.00
C THR A 312 18.71 -13.03 10.52
N SER A 313 17.61 -13.20 11.23
CA SER A 313 17.70 -13.52 12.67
C SER A 313 18.43 -14.86 12.79
N THR A 314 19.71 -14.82 13.15
CA THR A 314 20.39 -15.97 13.74
C THR A 314 19.79 -16.18 15.14
N GLN A 315 18.73 -16.94 15.24
CA GLN A 315 18.31 -17.62 16.48
C GLN A 315 17.85 -19.03 16.13
#